data_83b90d01236230719e4519fb6f3887c6
#
_entry.id   83b90d01236230719e4519fb6f3887c6
#
_cell.length_a   1.000
_cell.length_b   1.000
_cell.length_c   1.000
_cell.angle_alpha   90.00
_cell.angle_beta   90.00
_cell.angle_gamma   90.00
#
_symmetry.space_group_name_H-M   'P 1'
#
loop_
_entity.id
_entity.type
_entity.pdbx_description
1 polymer ?
#
loop_
_entity_poly.entity_id
_entity_poly.type
_entity_poly.pdbx_seq_one_letter_code
_entity_poly.pdbx_strand_id
1 'polypeptide(L)'
;MLKRILFVVVIFLVINNCIAQSTTIWIVRHAEKDTSASQKRDPELTEIGKQRALDLASYLKGQEPDMIFSTNTKRTRQTAANFAAKVNTYDPTLLKEFGERIRDFQIGKKILIVGHSNTVLETIESLGGARPIAVLTDDDYDYIFKLSLSNDGNIATKMLQYGALHHAKIKE
;
A
#
# COMPACT_ATOMS: atom_id res chain seq x y z
N MET A 1 30.47 31.90 -31.85
CA MET A 1 29.95 30.54 -32.08
C MET A 1 29.98 29.69 -30.83
N LEU A 2 31.07 29.63 -30.06
CA LEU A 2 31.23 28.80 -28.85
C LEU A 2 30.17 29.06 -27.76
N LYS A 3 29.83 30.34 -27.45
CA LYS A 3 28.82 30.70 -26.45
C LYS A 3 27.39 30.22 -26.78
N ARG A 4 27.04 30.14 -28.09
CA ARG A 4 25.72 29.63 -28.50
C ARG A 4 25.63 28.11 -28.39
N ILE A 5 26.73 27.40 -28.63
CA ILE A 5 26.81 25.94 -28.49
C ILE A 5 26.70 25.55 -27.00
N LEU A 6 27.37 26.29 -26.12
CA LEU A 6 27.31 26.04 -24.68
C LEU A 6 25.89 26.21 -24.09
N PHE A 7 25.13 27.22 -24.58
CA PHE A 7 23.75 27.45 -24.17
C PHE A 7 22.80 26.32 -24.63
N VAL A 8 22.97 25.79 -25.82
CA VAL A 8 22.19 24.65 -26.35
C VAL A 8 22.49 23.36 -25.54
N VAL A 9 23.75 23.10 -25.19
CA VAL A 9 24.15 21.93 -24.40
C VAL A 9 23.58 22.00 -22.98
N VAL A 10 23.57 23.18 -22.37
CA VAL A 10 22.97 23.36 -21.01
C VAL A 10 21.45 23.13 -21.04
N ILE A 11 20.74 23.61 -22.06
CA ILE A 11 19.31 23.36 -22.24
C ILE A 11 19.05 21.86 -22.42
N PHE A 12 19.86 21.13 -23.18
CA PHE A 12 19.73 19.71 -23.44
C PHE A 12 19.97 18.88 -22.15
N LEU A 13 20.86 19.30 -21.27
CA LEU A 13 21.13 18.66 -19.98
C LEU A 13 20.01 18.88 -18.95
N VAL A 14 19.28 19.99 -19.03
CA VAL A 14 18.16 20.28 -18.12
C VAL A 14 16.90 19.50 -18.50
N ILE A 15 16.70 19.16 -19.76
CA ILE A 15 15.51 18.45 -20.23
C ILE A 15 15.54 16.95 -19.88
N ASN A 16 16.72 16.36 -19.62
CA ASN A 16 16.85 14.93 -19.35
C ASN A 16 16.57 14.49 -17.90
N ASN A 17 16.24 15.41 -16.98
CA ASN A 17 15.93 15.10 -15.59
C ASN A 17 14.42 15.04 -15.26
N CYS A 18 13.56 14.87 -16.26
CA CYS A 18 12.19 14.47 -15.99
C CYS A 18 12.16 12.97 -15.63
N ILE A 19 12.69 12.62 -14.46
CA ILE A 19 12.53 11.29 -13.89
C ILE A 19 11.02 11.09 -13.74
N ALA A 20 10.49 10.18 -14.52
CA ALA A 20 9.10 9.77 -14.42
C ALA A 20 8.84 9.29 -12.98
N GLN A 21 8.22 10.13 -12.16
CA GLN A 21 7.92 9.81 -10.76
C GLN A 21 6.77 8.81 -10.72
N SER A 22 7.09 7.52 -10.60
CA SER A 22 6.08 6.49 -10.41
C SER A 22 5.56 6.50 -8.98
N THR A 23 4.24 6.39 -8.81
CA THR A 23 3.61 6.18 -7.51
C THR A 23 3.71 4.71 -7.13
N THR A 24 4.18 4.42 -5.93
CA THR A 24 4.20 3.06 -5.39
C THR A 24 3.19 2.96 -4.25
N ILE A 25 2.29 1.97 -4.33
CA ILE A 25 1.28 1.75 -3.31
C ILE A 25 1.41 0.31 -2.81
N TRP A 26 1.57 0.16 -1.50
CA TRP A 26 1.46 -1.13 -0.82
C TRP A 26 0.09 -1.23 -0.16
N ILE A 27 -0.58 -2.35 -0.35
CA ILE A 27 -1.89 -2.63 0.20
C ILE A 27 -1.79 -3.92 1.00
N VAL A 28 -2.19 -3.88 2.27
CA VAL A 28 -2.18 -5.02 3.17
C VAL A 28 -3.50 -5.13 3.93
N ARG A 29 -3.85 -6.34 4.31
CA ARG A 29 -4.85 -6.58 5.33
C ARG A 29 -4.26 -6.22 6.71
N HIS A 30 -5.12 -5.81 7.67
CA HIS A 30 -4.70 -5.73 9.08
C HIS A 30 -4.10 -7.05 9.55
N ALA A 31 -3.15 -7.00 10.47
CA ALA A 31 -2.54 -8.17 11.09
C ALA A 31 -3.53 -8.96 11.99
N GLU A 32 -3.10 -10.06 12.55
CA GLU A 32 -3.93 -11.00 13.32
C GLU A 32 -4.63 -10.28 14.49
N LYS A 33 -5.96 -10.34 14.47
CA LYS A 33 -6.83 -9.71 15.48
C LYS A 33 -7.18 -10.67 16.61
N ASP A 34 -7.41 -10.14 17.81
CA ASP A 34 -7.98 -10.88 18.91
C ASP A 34 -9.45 -11.23 18.64
N THR A 35 -9.78 -12.52 18.62
CA THR A 35 -11.13 -13.04 18.39
C THR A 35 -11.85 -13.44 19.69
N SER A 36 -11.26 -13.15 20.86
CA SER A 36 -11.88 -13.44 22.15
C SER A 36 -13.21 -12.71 22.35
N ALA A 37 -14.06 -13.24 23.19
CA ALA A 37 -15.40 -12.69 23.45
C ALA A 37 -15.38 -11.25 23.98
N SER A 38 -14.30 -10.82 24.62
CA SER A 38 -14.12 -9.47 25.18
C SER A 38 -13.89 -8.40 24.10
N GLN A 39 -13.47 -8.78 22.89
CA GLN A 39 -13.02 -7.88 21.81
C GLN A 39 -13.98 -7.83 20.60
N LYS A 40 -15.27 -8.16 20.80
CA LYS A 40 -16.22 -8.40 19.68
C LYS A 40 -16.43 -7.24 18.71
N ARG A 41 -16.41 -5.98 19.15
CA ARG A 41 -16.78 -4.83 18.30
C ARG A 41 -15.62 -4.30 17.47
N ASP A 42 -14.48 -4.03 18.11
CA ASP A 42 -13.30 -3.45 17.48
C ASP A 42 -12.04 -4.08 18.10
N PRO A 43 -11.70 -5.32 17.69
CA PRO A 43 -10.61 -6.06 18.27
C PRO A 43 -9.26 -5.41 18.01
N GLU A 44 -8.39 -5.52 19.01
CA GLU A 44 -6.98 -5.20 18.91
C GLU A 44 -6.20 -6.34 18.22
N LEU A 45 -4.93 -6.10 17.92
CA LEU A 45 -4.03 -7.14 17.44
C LEU A 45 -3.67 -8.11 18.57
N THR A 46 -3.50 -9.38 18.23
CA THR A 46 -2.82 -10.36 19.08
C THR A 46 -1.32 -10.05 19.17
N GLU A 47 -0.58 -10.74 20.03
CA GLU A 47 0.89 -10.61 20.05
C GLU A 47 1.52 -11.03 18.70
N ILE A 48 0.98 -12.06 18.04
CA ILE A 48 1.40 -12.44 16.68
C ILE A 48 1.12 -11.30 15.70
N GLY A 49 -0.06 -10.69 15.78
CA GLY A 49 -0.40 -9.55 14.93
C GLY A 49 0.48 -8.31 15.17
N LYS A 50 0.87 -8.05 16.42
CA LYS A 50 1.84 -6.97 16.74
C LYS A 50 3.21 -7.27 16.13
N GLN A 51 3.67 -8.54 16.20
CA GLN A 51 4.90 -8.94 15.54
C GLN A 51 4.80 -8.76 14.03
N ARG A 52 3.68 -9.16 13.39
CA ARG A 52 3.45 -8.93 11.95
C ARG A 52 3.47 -7.45 11.58
N ALA A 53 2.97 -6.57 12.42
CA ALA A 53 3.05 -5.12 12.21
C ALA A 53 4.51 -4.61 12.23
N LEU A 54 5.38 -5.18 13.09
CA LEU A 54 6.82 -4.93 13.08
C LEU A 54 7.50 -5.50 11.83
N ASP A 55 7.10 -6.70 11.40
CA ASP A 55 7.63 -7.34 10.19
C ASP A 55 7.27 -6.52 8.95
N LEU A 56 6.07 -5.91 8.89
CA LEU A 56 5.68 -5.01 7.80
C LEU A 56 6.60 -3.78 7.75
N ALA A 57 6.87 -3.15 8.88
CA ALA A 57 7.77 -2.01 8.95
C ALA A 57 9.20 -2.41 8.53
N SER A 58 9.66 -3.58 8.96
CA SER A 58 10.96 -4.12 8.57
C SER A 58 11.05 -4.44 7.07
N TYR A 59 9.98 -5.00 6.50
CA TYR A 59 9.88 -5.30 5.07
C TYR A 59 9.95 -4.05 4.20
N LEU A 60 9.37 -2.94 4.65
CA LEU A 60 9.37 -1.67 3.94
C LEU A 60 10.56 -0.77 4.31
N LYS A 61 11.52 -1.24 5.11
CA LYS A 61 12.71 -0.48 5.48
C LYS A 61 13.50 -0.07 4.23
N GLY A 62 13.83 1.23 4.15
CA GLY A 62 14.46 1.86 2.97
C GLY A 62 13.48 2.23 1.84
N GLN A 63 12.22 1.85 1.99
CA GLN A 63 11.12 2.23 1.09
C GLN A 63 9.91 2.76 1.88
N GLU A 64 10.17 3.39 3.02
CA GLU A 64 9.15 3.86 3.94
C GLU A 64 8.06 4.67 3.19
N PRO A 65 6.78 4.49 3.57
CA PRO A 65 5.70 5.25 2.94
C PRO A 65 5.75 6.73 3.33
N ASP A 66 5.54 7.62 2.37
CA ASP A 66 5.32 9.06 2.60
C ASP A 66 3.97 9.31 3.25
N MET A 67 2.99 8.45 2.96
CA MET A 67 1.61 8.55 3.42
C MET A 67 1.05 7.18 3.78
N ILE A 68 0.21 7.16 4.82
CA ILE A 68 -0.47 5.94 5.25
C ILE A 68 -1.97 6.21 5.30
N PHE A 69 -2.73 5.27 4.77
CA PHE A 69 -4.19 5.25 4.88
C PHE A 69 -4.65 3.99 5.59
N SER A 70 -5.59 4.12 6.50
CA SER A 70 -6.14 3.04 7.30
C SER A 70 -7.64 3.24 7.48
N THR A 71 -8.41 2.17 7.55
CA THR A 71 -9.78 2.29 8.05
C THR A 71 -9.77 2.68 9.53
N ASN A 72 -10.89 3.20 10.05
CA ASN A 72 -10.97 3.65 11.44
C ASN A 72 -11.26 2.51 12.42
N THR A 73 -10.40 1.46 12.42
CA THR A 73 -10.47 0.37 13.40
C THR A 73 -9.14 0.23 14.14
N LYS A 74 -9.18 -0.30 15.37
CA LYS A 74 -7.97 -0.50 16.18
C LYS A 74 -6.95 -1.36 15.44
N ARG A 75 -7.35 -2.52 14.92
CA ARG A 75 -6.46 -3.48 14.27
C ARG A 75 -5.75 -2.93 13.03
N THR A 76 -6.43 -2.14 12.19
CA THR A 76 -5.79 -1.53 11.00
C THR A 76 -4.83 -0.42 11.39
N ARG A 77 -5.20 0.40 12.37
CA ARG A 77 -4.33 1.47 12.89
C ARG A 77 -3.11 0.91 13.62
N GLN A 78 -3.27 -0.16 14.39
CA GLN A 78 -2.16 -0.85 15.07
C GLN A 78 -1.22 -1.52 14.06
N THR A 79 -1.74 -2.08 12.95
CA THR A 79 -0.90 -2.61 11.88
C THR A 79 0.00 -1.52 11.26
N ALA A 80 -0.49 -0.29 11.18
CA ALA A 80 0.23 0.85 10.64
C ALA A 80 1.09 1.61 11.68
N ALA A 81 1.08 1.24 12.95
CA ALA A 81 1.61 2.06 14.04
C ALA A 81 3.15 2.16 14.08
N ASN A 82 3.88 1.25 13.39
CA ASN A 82 5.34 1.19 13.43
C ASN A 82 6.03 2.05 12.34
N PHE A 83 5.28 2.94 11.69
CA PHE A 83 5.81 3.88 10.71
C PHE A 83 5.78 5.31 11.25
N ALA A 84 6.74 6.14 10.83
CA ALA A 84 6.81 7.54 11.21
C ALA A 84 5.76 8.42 10.52
N ALA A 85 5.28 8.02 9.35
CA ALA A 85 4.30 8.76 8.58
C ALA A 85 2.94 8.81 9.28
N LYS A 86 2.24 9.95 9.16
CA LYS A 86 0.90 10.12 9.73
C LYS A 86 -0.10 9.14 9.10
N VAL A 87 -0.86 8.48 9.94
CA VAL A 87 -1.96 7.61 9.51
C VAL A 87 -3.22 8.46 9.25
N ASN A 88 -3.67 8.49 8.01
CA ASN A 88 -4.90 9.13 7.58
C ASN A 88 -6.02 8.08 7.53
N THR A 89 -7.24 8.48 7.87
CA THR A 89 -8.40 7.57 7.81
C THR A 89 -9.08 7.65 6.44
N TYR A 90 -9.50 6.50 5.91
CA TYR A 90 -10.38 6.43 4.75
C TYR A 90 -11.62 5.59 5.06
N ASP A 91 -12.71 5.84 4.33
CA ASP A 91 -13.96 5.08 4.42
C ASP A 91 -13.94 3.92 3.40
N PRO A 92 -13.97 2.65 3.87
CA PRO A 92 -13.96 1.51 2.96
C PRO A 92 -15.26 1.30 2.16
N THR A 93 -16.31 2.09 2.42
CA THR A 93 -17.54 2.09 1.61
C THR A 93 -17.46 3.02 0.41
N LEU A 94 -16.45 3.90 0.36
CA LEU A 94 -16.21 4.91 -0.70
C LEU A 94 -14.92 4.63 -1.45
N LEU A 95 -14.66 3.34 -1.80
CA LEU A 95 -13.38 2.93 -2.42
C LEU A 95 -13.16 3.55 -3.80
N LYS A 96 -14.22 3.78 -4.58
CA LYS A 96 -14.10 4.39 -5.91
C LYS A 96 -13.53 5.80 -5.81
N GLU A 97 -14.15 6.63 -4.99
CA GLU A 97 -13.74 8.02 -4.75
C GLU A 97 -12.35 8.09 -4.10
N PHE A 98 -12.06 7.14 -3.20
CA PHE A 98 -10.76 7.03 -2.57
C PHE A 98 -9.67 6.69 -3.61
N GLY A 99 -9.92 5.72 -4.50
CA GLY A 99 -8.99 5.33 -5.56
C GLY A 99 -8.73 6.46 -6.55
N GLU A 100 -9.77 7.19 -6.97
CA GLU A 100 -9.65 8.37 -7.83
C GLU A 100 -8.77 9.45 -7.18
N ARG A 101 -9.01 9.78 -5.91
CA ARG A 101 -8.20 10.77 -5.17
C ARG A 101 -6.73 10.36 -5.06
N ILE A 102 -6.44 9.08 -4.84
CA ILE A 102 -5.04 8.61 -4.77
C ILE A 102 -4.37 8.76 -6.14
N ARG A 103 -5.02 8.37 -7.23
CA ARG A 103 -4.46 8.49 -8.57
C ARG A 103 -4.21 9.93 -8.99
N ASP A 104 -5.14 10.84 -8.67
CA ASP A 104 -5.11 12.21 -9.15
C ASP A 104 -4.14 13.10 -8.36
N PHE A 105 -4.04 12.88 -7.04
CA PHE A 105 -3.35 13.82 -6.15
C PHE A 105 -2.08 13.27 -5.48
N GLN A 106 -1.74 11.99 -5.68
CA GLN A 106 -0.61 11.36 -4.99
C GLN A 106 0.47 10.84 -5.93
N ILE A 107 0.67 11.54 -7.05
CA ILE A 107 1.70 11.18 -8.06
C ILE A 107 3.09 11.24 -7.44
N GLY A 108 3.91 10.22 -7.70
CA GLY A 108 5.30 10.12 -7.23
C GLY A 108 5.45 9.77 -5.74
N LYS A 109 4.35 9.44 -5.04
CA LYS A 109 4.37 9.09 -3.62
C LYS A 109 4.52 7.59 -3.38
N LYS A 110 5.07 7.27 -2.22
CA LYS A 110 5.04 5.93 -1.63
C LYS A 110 3.91 5.89 -0.61
N ILE A 111 2.95 4.98 -0.78
CA ILE A 111 1.72 4.94 0.00
C ILE A 111 1.53 3.55 0.58
N LEU A 112 1.18 3.48 1.87
CA LEU A 112 0.71 2.25 2.50
C LEU A 112 -0.80 2.37 2.77
N ILE A 113 -1.57 1.36 2.35
CA ILE A 113 -3.00 1.26 2.63
C ILE A 113 -3.24 0.00 3.45
N VAL A 114 -3.87 0.15 4.62
CA VAL A 114 -4.22 -0.97 5.50
C VAL A 114 -5.74 -1.12 5.53
N GLY A 115 -6.22 -2.27 5.06
CA GLY A 115 -7.65 -2.60 4.94
C GLY A 115 -8.01 -3.92 5.60
N HIS A 116 -9.06 -4.58 5.05
CA HIS A 116 -9.64 -5.82 5.56
C HIS A 116 -9.68 -6.89 4.45
N SER A 117 -9.90 -8.17 4.79
CA SER A 117 -9.98 -9.26 3.81
C SER A 117 -11.00 -8.99 2.68
N ASN A 118 -12.10 -8.32 3.01
CA ASN A 118 -13.19 -8.00 2.08
C ASN A 118 -13.04 -6.64 1.37
N THR A 119 -11.95 -5.90 1.55
CA THR A 119 -11.76 -4.58 0.93
C THR A 119 -10.40 -4.40 0.28
N VAL A 120 -9.40 -5.23 0.59
CA VAL A 120 -8.03 -5.11 0.05
C VAL A 120 -8.03 -5.28 -1.47
N LEU A 121 -8.71 -6.32 -1.99
CA LEU A 121 -8.76 -6.58 -3.43
C LEU A 121 -9.60 -5.53 -4.15
N GLU A 122 -10.70 -5.09 -3.56
CA GLU A 122 -11.55 -4.00 -4.05
C GLU A 122 -10.79 -2.66 -4.08
N THR A 123 -9.89 -2.43 -3.11
CA THR A 123 -9.00 -1.26 -3.11
C THR A 123 -8.02 -1.31 -4.29
N ILE A 124 -7.46 -2.50 -4.61
CA ILE A 124 -6.60 -2.67 -5.78
C ILE A 124 -7.34 -2.28 -7.06
N GLU A 125 -8.57 -2.79 -7.23
CA GLU A 125 -9.41 -2.51 -8.39
C GLU A 125 -9.82 -1.04 -8.47
N SER A 126 -10.14 -0.41 -7.33
CA SER A 126 -10.49 1.02 -7.29
C SER A 126 -9.32 1.93 -7.72
N LEU A 127 -8.10 1.48 -7.50
CA LEU A 127 -6.87 2.13 -7.97
C LEU A 127 -6.55 1.82 -9.44
N GLY A 128 -7.36 1.01 -10.11
CA GLY A 128 -7.16 0.59 -11.51
C GLY A 128 -6.20 -0.59 -11.66
N GLY A 129 -5.79 -1.22 -10.58
CA GLY A 129 -4.94 -2.42 -10.61
C GLY A 129 -5.72 -3.67 -10.97
N ALA A 130 -5.06 -4.65 -11.59
CA ALA A 130 -5.65 -5.96 -11.81
C ALA A 130 -5.75 -6.74 -10.49
N ARG A 131 -6.91 -7.39 -10.25
CA ARG A 131 -7.14 -8.26 -9.10
C ARG A 131 -6.21 -9.48 -9.17
N PRO A 132 -5.29 -9.69 -8.21
CA PRO A 132 -4.26 -10.74 -8.33
C PRO A 132 -4.74 -12.14 -7.94
N ILE A 133 -5.76 -12.23 -7.08
CA ILE A 133 -6.40 -13.49 -6.61
C ILE A 133 -7.90 -13.28 -6.46
N ALA A 134 -8.66 -14.36 -6.46
CA ALA A 134 -10.12 -14.29 -6.41
C ALA A 134 -10.64 -13.74 -5.08
N VAL A 135 -10.08 -14.17 -3.96
CA VAL A 135 -10.55 -13.84 -2.61
C VAL A 135 -9.38 -13.90 -1.59
N LEU A 136 -9.44 -13.05 -0.57
CA LEU A 136 -8.66 -13.19 0.66
C LEU A 136 -9.51 -13.87 1.72
N THR A 137 -9.03 -14.99 2.26
CA THR A 137 -9.68 -15.72 3.33
C THR A 137 -9.34 -15.11 4.70
N ASP A 138 -9.95 -15.63 5.76
CA ASP A 138 -9.63 -15.19 7.12
C ASP A 138 -8.24 -15.64 7.60
N ASP A 139 -7.60 -16.58 6.90
CA ASP A 139 -6.25 -17.06 7.20
C ASP A 139 -5.16 -16.31 6.43
N ASP A 140 -5.52 -15.39 5.53
CA ASP A 140 -4.55 -14.68 4.69
C ASP A 140 -4.10 -13.38 5.34
N TYR A 141 -2.97 -13.42 6.05
CA TYR A 141 -2.39 -12.26 6.75
C TYR A 141 -1.03 -11.83 6.23
N ASP A 142 -0.31 -12.67 5.48
CA ASP A 142 1.07 -12.41 5.03
C ASP A 142 1.17 -11.81 3.63
N TYR A 143 0.07 -11.60 2.92
CA TYR A 143 0.09 -10.95 1.61
C TYR A 143 0.29 -9.45 1.69
N ILE A 144 1.17 -8.95 0.83
CA ILE A 144 1.36 -7.53 0.51
C ILE A 144 1.22 -7.34 -1.01
N PHE A 145 0.32 -6.48 -1.42
CA PHE A 145 0.08 -6.15 -2.82
C PHE A 145 0.80 -4.85 -3.14
N LYS A 146 1.70 -4.89 -4.12
CA LYS A 146 2.41 -3.71 -4.60
C LYS A 146 1.82 -3.27 -5.93
N LEU A 147 1.28 -2.05 -5.97
CA LEU A 147 0.91 -1.37 -7.20
C LEU A 147 1.99 -0.37 -7.56
N SER A 148 2.33 -0.32 -8.85
CA SER A 148 3.20 0.68 -9.43
C SER A 148 2.43 1.42 -10.50
N LEU A 149 2.15 2.70 -10.25
CA LEU A 149 1.44 3.59 -11.17
C LEU A 149 2.48 4.46 -11.87
N SER A 150 2.63 4.29 -13.16
CA SER A 150 3.52 5.10 -13.99
C SER A 150 2.80 6.32 -14.58
N ASN A 151 3.57 7.33 -14.97
CA ASN A 151 3.02 8.60 -15.47
C ASN A 151 2.26 8.45 -16.80
N ASP A 152 2.49 7.38 -17.55
CA ASP A 152 1.76 7.04 -18.78
C ASP A 152 0.39 6.38 -18.51
N GLY A 153 0.00 6.27 -17.23
CA GLY A 153 -1.25 5.67 -16.81
C GLY A 153 -1.23 4.14 -16.66
N ASN A 154 -0.10 3.49 -16.92
CA ASN A 154 0.03 2.05 -16.73
C ASN A 154 0.08 1.70 -15.25
N ILE A 155 -0.65 0.63 -14.85
CA ILE A 155 -0.71 0.13 -13.49
C ILE A 155 -0.30 -1.33 -13.48
N ALA A 156 0.77 -1.64 -12.75
CA ALA A 156 1.22 -3.01 -12.54
C ALA A 156 0.92 -3.43 -11.09
N THR A 157 0.28 -4.58 -10.92
CA THR A 157 0.00 -5.20 -9.63
C THR A 157 0.91 -6.41 -9.42
N LYS A 158 1.55 -6.50 -8.24
CA LYS A 158 2.33 -7.68 -7.80
C LYS A 158 1.83 -8.14 -6.45
N MET A 159 1.62 -9.44 -6.31
CA MET A 159 1.34 -10.10 -5.03
C MET A 159 2.68 -10.62 -4.46
N LEU A 160 2.97 -10.27 -3.23
CA LEU A 160 4.18 -10.59 -2.50
C LEU A 160 3.79 -11.06 -1.09
N GLN A 161 4.76 -11.51 -0.31
CA GLN A 161 4.54 -11.95 1.07
C GLN A 161 5.54 -11.28 2.01
N TYR A 162 5.17 -11.11 3.27
CA TYR A 162 6.02 -10.54 4.32
C TYR A 162 5.76 -11.20 5.68
N GLY A 163 6.78 -11.20 6.53
CA GLY A 163 6.72 -11.81 7.86
C GLY A 163 6.59 -13.33 7.82
N ALA A 164 6.07 -13.90 8.89
CA ALA A 164 5.82 -15.34 8.98
C ALA A 164 4.66 -15.75 8.04
N LEU A 165 4.80 -16.91 7.40
CA LEU A 165 3.77 -17.45 6.50
C LEU A 165 2.47 -17.68 7.26
N HIS A 166 1.37 -17.11 6.75
CA HIS A 166 0.03 -17.25 7.33
C HIS A 166 -1.02 -17.00 6.23
N HIS A 167 -1.25 -17.99 5.41
CA HIS A 167 -2.26 -17.95 4.34
C HIS A 167 -2.87 -19.33 4.14
N ALA A 168 -4.09 -19.37 3.61
CA ALA A 168 -4.74 -20.60 3.21
C ALA A 168 -3.94 -21.29 2.10
N LYS A 169 -3.74 -22.59 2.20
CA LYS A 169 -3.13 -23.36 1.12
C LYS A 169 -4.03 -23.24 -0.12
N ILE A 170 -3.47 -22.79 -1.23
CA ILE A 170 -4.14 -22.81 -2.52
C ILE A 170 -4.40 -24.30 -2.83
N LYS A 171 -5.66 -24.69 -2.87
CA LYS A 171 -6.04 -26.03 -3.37
C LYS A 171 -5.78 -26.00 -4.88
N GLU A 172 -4.81 -26.82 -5.30
CA GLU A 172 -4.55 -27.12 -6.71
C GLU A 172 -5.76 -27.79 -7.36
#